data_d14959b9f9d94a9500e427c93db8763e
#
_entry.id   d14959b9f9d94a9500e427c93db8763e
#
_cell.length_a   1.000
_cell.length_b   1.000
_cell.length_c   1.000
_cell.angle_alpha   90.00
_cell.angle_beta   90.00
_cell.angle_gamma   90.00
#
_symmetry.space_group_name_H-M   'P 1'
#
loop_
_entity.id
_entity.type
_entity.pdbx_description
1 polymer ?
#
loop_
_entity_poly.entity_id
_entity_poly.type
_entity_poly.pdbx_seq_one_letter_code
_entity_poly.pdbx_strand_id
1 'polypeptide(L)'
;SGLILFINMRIRTKMLALVLPLLVTPLFLSGLVSALEARNGITAVAVDFLRFKAEELRKYAAGQWGILEENSLAEDPRYVSIAEDAVAGFAAGIIRSPTELVAAFDREGRLVLSTSPLEMPESEARELRRLAAEGREGWERLRLGGADRVAQAFVLPEFGWYVLVGEREDRFYR
;
A
#
# COMPACT_ATOMS: atom_id res chain seq x y z
N SER A 1 -20.40 33.68 33.08
CA SER A 1 -20.44 35.06 32.55
C SER A 1 -21.08 35.19 31.16
N GLY A 2 -21.18 34.09 30.37
CA GLY A 2 -21.85 34.10 29.06
C GLY A 2 -23.37 34.32 29.11
N LEU A 3 -24.03 33.84 30.17
CA LEU A 3 -25.48 33.95 30.34
C LEU A 3 -25.96 35.38 30.54
N ILE A 4 -25.17 36.22 31.21
CA ILE A 4 -25.50 37.62 31.51
C ILE A 4 -25.39 38.50 30.26
N LEU A 5 -24.45 38.19 29.36
CA LEU A 5 -24.31 38.86 28.07
C LEU A 5 -25.52 38.57 27.15
N PHE A 6 -26.08 37.37 27.23
CA PHE A 6 -27.24 36.96 26.44
C PHE A 6 -28.55 37.69 26.85
N ILE A 7 -28.68 38.06 28.13
CA ILE A 7 -29.89 38.74 28.66
C ILE A 7 -30.01 40.16 28.14
N ASN A 8 -28.88 40.87 27.90
CA ASN A 8 -28.86 42.28 27.51
C ASN A 8 -28.85 42.56 25.99
N MET A 9 -28.86 41.51 25.15
CA MET A 9 -28.87 41.66 23.70
C MET A 9 -30.27 41.96 23.14
N ARG A 10 -30.34 42.79 22.07
CA ARG A 10 -31.59 43.05 21.34
C ARG A 10 -32.18 41.74 20.78
N ILE A 11 -33.51 41.65 20.73
CA ILE A 11 -34.23 40.41 20.31
C ILE A 11 -33.72 39.87 18.97
N ARG A 12 -33.41 40.73 18.00
CA ARG A 12 -32.84 40.35 16.70
C ARG A 12 -31.50 39.62 16.80
N THR A 13 -30.64 40.12 17.71
CA THR A 13 -29.30 39.50 17.94
C THR A 13 -29.42 38.18 18.68
N LYS A 14 -30.41 38.04 19.58
CA LYS A 14 -30.72 36.76 20.24
C LYS A 14 -31.18 35.69 19.24
N MET A 15 -32.08 36.07 18.34
CA MET A 15 -32.56 35.19 17.28
C MET A 15 -31.42 34.77 16.36
N LEU A 16 -30.56 35.70 15.97
CA LEU A 16 -29.42 35.41 15.09
C LEU A 16 -28.39 34.50 15.78
N ALA A 17 -28.08 34.78 17.07
CA ALA A 17 -27.16 33.99 17.86
C ALA A 17 -27.62 32.55 18.13
N LEU A 18 -28.93 32.31 18.08
CA LEU A 18 -29.52 30.99 18.28
C LEU A 18 -29.70 30.22 16.96
N VAL A 19 -30.14 30.91 15.91
CA VAL A 19 -30.44 30.30 14.60
C VAL A 19 -29.15 30.02 13.80
N LEU A 20 -28.18 30.92 13.88
CA LEU A 20 -26.94 30.78 13.12
C LEU A 20 -26.15 29.51 13.50
N PRO A 21 -25.89 29.22 14.79
CA PRO A 21 -25.23 27.95 15.14
C PRO A 21 -26.06 26.72 14.77
N LEU A 22 -27.38 26.81 14.92
CA LEU A 22 -28.29 25.71 14.60
C LEU A 22 -28.26 25.32 13.10
N LEU A 23 -28.04 26.31 12.23
CA LEU A 23 -27.92 26.09 10.79
C LEU A 23 -26.49 25.70 10.37
N VAL A 24 -25.48 26.34 10.97
CA VAL A 24 -24.08 26.14 10.58
C VAL A 24 -23.54 24.80 11.11
N THR A 25 -23.94 24.37 12.29
CA THR A 25 -23.45 23.13 12.90
C THR A 25 -23.75 21.87 12.05
N PRO A 26 -24.99 21.64 11.58
CA PRO A 26 -25.26 20.46 10.75
C PRO A 26 -24.56 20.52 9.38
N LEU A 27 -24.43 21.72 8.79
CA LEU A 27 -23.69 21.90 7.53
C LEU A 27 -22.21 21.59 7.71
N PHE A 28 -21.61 22.05 8.81
CA PHE A 28 -20.21 21.79 9.13
C PHE A 28 -19.97 20.29 9.41
N LEU A 29 -20.85 19.65 10.19
CA LEU A 29 -20.80 18.23 10.49
C LEU A 29 -20.96 17.39 9.20
N SER A 30 -21.93 17.73 8.35
CA SER A 30 -22.14 17.04 7.08
C SER A 30 -20.92 17.17 6.15
N GLY A 31 -20.33 18.37 6.07
CA GLY A 31 -19.11 18.59 5.29
C GLY A 31 -17.92 17.80 5.82
N LEU A 32 -17.76 17.74 7.15
CA LEU A 32 -16.70 16.96 7.79
C LEU A 32 -16.87 15.45 7.55
N VAL A 33 -18.08 14.94 7.73
CA VAL A 33 -18.38 13.51 7.47
C VAL A 33 -18.13 13.17 6.01
N SER A 34 -18.62 13.97 5.05
CA SER A 34 -18.38 13.76 3.62
C SER A 34 -16.89 13.78 3.26
N ALA A 35 -16.11 14.68 3.88
CA ALA A 35 -14.67 14.74 3.66
C ALA A 35 -13.94 13.50 4.20
N LEU A 36 -14.37 12.99 5.36
CA LEU A 36 -13.82 11.78 5.96
C LEU A 36 -14.19 10.53 5.14
N GLU A 37 -15.44 10.42 4.68
CA GLU A 37 -15.90 9.32 3.83
C GLU A 37 -15.20 9.32 2.47
N ALA A 38 -15.04 10.48 1.83
CA ALA A 38 -14.31 10.60 0.57
C ALA A 38 -12.85 10.17 0.73
N ARG A 39 -12.19 10.56 1.82
CA ARG A 39 -10.81 10.15 2.11
C ARG A 39 -10.69 8.65 2.34
N ASN A 40 -11.60 8.06 3.08
CA ASN A 40 -11.64 6.61 3.32
C ASN A 40 -11.93 5.83 2.03
N GLY A 41 -12.82 6.33 1.18
CA GLY A 41 -13.13 5.72 -0.12
C GLY A 41 -11.93 5.69 -1.06
N ILE A 42 -11.17 6.78 -1.16
CA ILE A 42 -9.96 6.86 -1.99
C ILE A 42 -8.91 5.88 -1.48
N THR A 43 -8.73 5.79 -0.17
CA THR A 43 -7.79 4.83 0.45
C THR A 43 -8.18 3.39 0.14
N ALA A 44 -9.47 3.03 0.22
CA ALA A 44 -9.95 1.69 -0.08
C ALA A 44 -9.69 1.30 -1.55
N VAL A 45 -9.96 2.19 -2.50
CA VAL A 45 -9.68 1.95 -3.93
C VAL A 45 -8.19 1.75 -4.18
N ALA A 46 -7.33 2.54 -3.55
CA ALA A 46 -5.89 2.42 -3.71
C ALA A 46 -5.35 1.11 -3.12
N VAL A 47 -5.89 0.66 -1.97
CA VAL A 47 -5.58 -0.65 -1.37
C VAL A 47 -5.98 -1.78 -2.31
N ASP A 48 -7.19 -1.73 -2.85
CA ASP A 48 -7.70 -2.75 -3.78
C ASP A 48 -6.88 -2.80 -5.07
N PHE A 49 -6.41 -1.65 -5.54
CA PHE A 49 -5.56 -1.58 -6.72
C PHE A 49 -4.18 -2.23 -6.49
N LEU A 50 -3.54 -2.00 -5.35
CA LEU A 50 -2.30 -2.69 -4.98
C LEU A 50 -2.52 -4.19 -4.80
N ARG A 51 -3.65 -4.58 -4.19
CA ARG A 51 -4.03 -6.00 -4.05
C ARG A 51 -4.20 -6.65 -5.41
N PHE A 52 -4.89 -6.01 -6.33
CA PHE A 52 -5.06 -6.51 -7.69
C PHE A 52 -3.72 -6.72 -8.39
N LYS A 53 -2.80 -5.76 -8.32
CA LYS A 53 -1.45 -5.89 -8.88
C LYS A 53 -0.68 -7.06 -8.26
N ALA A 54 -0.75 -7.21 -6.94
CA ALA A 54 -0.11 -8.30 -6.23
C ALA A 54 -0.65 -9.66 -6.68
N GLU A 55 -1.97 -9.80 -6.81
CA GLU A 55 -2.60 -11.03 -7.29
C GLU A 55 -2.25 -11.36 -8.75
N GLU A 56 -2.20 -10.37 -9.63
CA GLU A 56 -1.78 -10.57 -11.02
C GLU A 56 -0.32 -11.02 -11.12
N LEU A 57 0.57 -10.43 -10.32
CA LEU A 57 1.97 -10.84 -10.25
C LEU A 57 2.10 -12.26 -9.68
N ARG A 58 1.36 -12.59 -8.64
CA ARG A 58 1.33 -13.94 -8.05
C ARG A 58 0.90 -14.99 -9.08
N LYS A 59 -0.19 -14.74 -9.80
CA LYS A 59 -0.70 -15.65 -10.85
C LYS A 59 0.31 -15.83 -11.97
N TYR A 60 0.93 -14.73 -12.41
CA TYR A 60 1.93 -14.79 -13.47
C TYR A 60 3.14 -15.63 -13.05
N ALA A 61 3.67 -15.41 -11.85
CA ALA A 61 4.79 -16.16 -11.31
C ALA A 61 4.46 -17.65 -11.16
N ALA A 62 3.28 -17.98 -10.62
CA ALA A 62 2.82 -19.36 -10.52
C ALA A 62 2.69 -20.02 -11.89
N GLY A 63 2.21 -19.29 -12.90
CA GLY A 63 2.16 -19.77 -14.28
C GLY A 63 3.53 -20.06 -14.88
N GLN A 64 4.52 -19.20 -14.64
CA GLN A 64 5.90 -19.43 -15.08
C GLN A 64 6.50 -20.66 -14.41
N TRP A 65 6.27 -20.85 -13.13
CA TRP A 65 6.74 -22.05 -12.44
C TRP A 65 6.05 -23.32 -12.95
N GLY A 66 4.73 -23.28 -13.16
CA GLY A 66 3.98 -24.40 -13.74
C GLY A 66 4.54 -24.87 -15.09
N ILE A 67 4.97 -23.94 -15.94
CA ILE A 67 5.62 -24.27 -17.21
C ILE A 67 6.94 -25.03 -16.98
N LEU A 68 7.73 -24.65 -15.98
CA LEU A 68 8.95 -25.35 -15.62
C LEU A 68 8.66 -26.78 -15.13
N GLU A 69 7.67 -26.95 -14.28
CA GLU A 69 7.27 -28.25 -13.74
C GLU A 69 6.75 -29.19 -14.84
N GLU A 70 5.85 -28.72 -15.70
CA GLU A 70 5.28 -29.50 -16.81
C GLU A 70 6.35 -30.00 -17.77
N ASN A 71 7.44 -29.25 -17.91
CA ASN A 71 8.55 -29.63 -18.80
C ASN A 71 9.74 -30.27 -18.07
N SER A 72 9.61 -30.56 -16.76
CA SER A 72 10.68 -31.09 -15.91
C SER A 72 11.95 -30.24 -15.88
N LEU A 73 11.79 -28.92 -15.95
CA LEU A 73 12.87 -27.92 -15.98
C LEU A 73 13.06 -27.19 -14.67
N ALA A 74 12.22 -27.45 -13.66
CA ALA A 74 12.24 -26.75 -12.36
C ALA A 74 13.52 -26.98 -11.55
N GLU A 75 14.28 -28.04 -11.85
CA GLU A 75 15.58 -28.33 -11.23
C GLU A 75 16.78 -27.74 -11.99
N ASP A 76 16.57 -27.22 -13.19
CA ASP A 76 17.65 -26.62 -13.98
C ASP A 76 17.76 -25.12 -13.71
N PRO A 77 18.86 -24.65 -13.08
CA PRO A 77 19.02 -23.24 -12.69
C PRO A 77 18.91 -22.26 -13.86
N ARG A 78 19.24 -22.69 -15.08
CA ARG A 78 19.17 -21.83 -16.26
C ARG A 78 17.73 -21.49 -16.62
N TYR A 79 16.83 -22.46 -16.56
CA TYR A 79 15.41 -22.25 -16.85
C TYR A 79 14.70 -21.53 -15.70
N VAL A 80 15.09 -21.81 -14.45
CA VAL A 80 14.62 -21.05 -13.28
C VAL A 80 14.98 -19.59 -13.42
N SER A 81 16.23 -19.26 -13.79
CA SER A 81 16.66 -17.88 -14.03
C SER A 81 15.84 -17.19 -15.14
N ILE A 82 15.49 -17.88 -16.20
CA ILE A 82 14.63 -17.35 -17.26
C ILE A 82 13.23 -17.03 -16.71
N ALA A 83 12.68 -17.91 -15.88
CA ALA A 83 11.39 -17.67 -15.24
C ALA A 83 11.44 -16.47 -14.27
N GLU A 84 12.53 -16.35 -13.50
CA GLU A 84 12.76 -15.18 -12.62
C GLU A 84 12.83 -13.89 -13.43
N ASP A 85 13.55 -13.87 -14.54
CA ASP A 85 13.62 -12.70 -15.43
C ASP A 85 12.25 -12.36 -16.05
N ALA A 86 11.46 -13.37 -16.38
CA ALA A 86 10.09 -13.16 -16.88
C ALA A 86 9.20 -12.53 -15.81
N VAL A 87 9.28 -12.98 -14.56
CA VAL A 87 8.56 -12.38 -13.42
C VAL A 87 9.01 -10.94 -13.19
N ALA A 88 10.32 -10.67 -13.26
CA ALA A 88 10.87 -9.31 -13.14
C ALA A 88 10.33 -8.38 -14.23
N GLY A 89 10.29 -8.86 -15.48
CA GLY A 89 9.73 -8.11 -16.61
C GLY A 89 8.24 -7.81 -16.44
N PHE A 90 7.47 -8.77 -15.95
CA PHE A 90 6.06 -8.57 -15.66
C PHE A 90 5.86 -7.55 -14.52
N ALA A 91 6.65 -7.64 -13.44
CA ALA A 91 6.63 -6.70 -12.34
C ALA A 91 6.89 -5.27 -12.80
N ALA A 92 7.88 -5.06 -13.68
CA ALA A 92 8.15 -3.75 -14.27
C ALA A 92 6.97 -3.25 -15.12
N GLY A 93 6.27 -4.13 -15.81
CA GLY A 93 5.12 -3.81 -16.66
C GLY A 93 3.86 -3.38 -15.93
N ILE A 94 3.68 -3.79 -14.67
CA ILE A 94 2.50 -3.40 -13.86
C ILE A 94 2.67 -2.08 -13.12
N ILE A 95 3.88 -1.53 -13.06
CA ILE A 95 4.16 -0.22 -12.47
C ILE A 95 3.59 0.88 -13.37
N ARG A 96 2.83 1.79 -12.76
CA ARG A 96 2.17 2.92 -13.45
C ARG A 96 2.67 4.29 -12.97
N SER A 97 3.34 4.34 -11.85
CA SER A 97 3.85 5.55 -11.22
C SER A 97 5.31 5.36 -10.82
N PRO A 98 6.15 6.40 -10.88
CA PRO A 98 7.55 6.32 -10.43
C PRO A 98 7.68 6.13 -8.91
N THR A 99 6.61 6.29 -8.16
CA THR A 99 6.56 6.09 -6.70
C THR A 99 6.12 4.69 -6.30
N GLU A 100 5.55 3.92 -7.25
CA GLU A 100 5.25 2.51 -7.06
C GLU A 100 6.54 1.68 -7.09
N LEU A 101 6.53 0.59 -6.35
CA LEU A 101 7.66 -0.32 -6.23
C LEU A 101 7.17 -1.76 -6.15
N VAL A 102 7.75 -2.63 -6.95
CA VAL A 102 7.74 -4.06 -6.71
C VAL A 102 9.16 -4.48 -6.32
N ALA A 103 9.26 -5.16 -5.19
CA ALA A 103 10.52 -5.71 -4.71
C ALA A 103 10.31 -7.14 -4.21
N ALA A 104 11.26 -8.00 -4.48
CA ALA A 104 11.28 -9.37 -4.00
C ALA A 104 12.60 -9.66 -3.26
N PHE A 105 12.49 -10.47 -2.23
CA PHE A 105 13.58 -10.80 -1.33
C PHE A 105 13.65 -12.31 -1.16
N ASP A 106 14.87 -12.84 -1.07
CA ASP A 106 15.08 -14.25 -0.76
C ASP A 106 14.82 -14.55 0.73
N ARG A 107 15.00 -15.81 1.11
CA ARG A 107 14.78 -16.26 2.50
C ARG A 107 15.72 -15.62 3.51
N GLU A 108 16.88 -15.15 3.05
CA GLU A 108 17.87 -14.43 3.85
C GLU A 108 17.62 -12.91 3.89
N GLY A 109 16.57 -12.44 3.21
CA GLY A 109 16.20 -11.04 3.13
C GLY A 109 17.06 -10.20 2.19
N ARG A 110 17.75 -10.85 1.25
CA ARG A 110 18.52 -10.17 0.19
C ARG A 110 17.60 -9.81 -0.97
N LEU A 111 17.80 -8.63 -1.52
CA LEU A 111 17.04 -8.17 -2.68
C LEU A 111 17.37 -9.02 -3.91
N VAL A 112 16.37 -9.66 -4.50
CA VAL A 112 16.49 -10.46 -5.72
C VAL A 112 15.85 -9.80 -6.93
N LEU A 113 14.86 -8.92 -6.71
CA LEU A 113 14.15 -8.18 -7.74
C LEU A 113 13.73 -6.83 -7.22
N SER A 114 13.89 -5.78 -8.03
CA SER A 114 13.33 -4.46 -7.77
C SER A 114 13.03 -3.73 -9.06
N THR A 115 11.89 -3.08 -9.14
CA THR A 115 11.47 -2.28 -10.31
C THR A 115 12.10 -0.88 -10.33
N SER A 116 12.77 -0.48 -9.25
CA SER A 116 13.56 0.75 -9.17
C SER A 116 14.77 0.55 -8.26
N PRO A 117 15.82 1.37 -8.39
CA PRO A 117 16.97 1.30 -7.49
C PRO A 117 16.52 1.39 -6.04
N LEU A 118 16.97 0.44 -5.22
CA LEU A 118 16.59 0.33 -3.82
C LEU A 118 17.83 0.15 -2.96
N GLU A 119 18.15 1.17 -2.19
CA GLU A 119 19.18 1.11 -1.15
C GLU A 119 18.49 0.93 0.20
N MET A 120 18.88 -0.11 0.93
CA MET A 120 18.31 -0.43 2.23
C MET A 120 19.35 -0.29 3.33
N PRO A 121 19.12 0.62 4.29
CA PRO A 121 19.85 0.60 5.56
C PRO A 121 19.62 -0.71 6.30
N GLU A 122 20.59 -1.10 7.15
CA GLU A 122 20.50 -2.35 7.92
C GLU A 122 19.24 -2.45 8.80
N SER A 123 18.72 -1.32 9.29
CA SER A 123 17.47 -1.28 10.06
C SER A 123 16.26 -1.72 9.21
N GLU A 124 16.18 -1.28 7.96
CA GLU A 124 15.11 -1.67 7.03
C GLU A 124 15.28 -3.14 6.61
N ALA A 125 16.50 -3.57 6.31
CA ALA A 125 16.79 -4.96 5.96
C ALA A 125 16.44 -5.93 7.11
N ARG A 126 16.65 -5.53 8.35
CA ARG A 126 16.30 -6.33 9.54
C ARG A 126 14.79 -6.50 9.69
N GLU A 127 14.03 -5.43 9.54
CA GLU A 127 12.56 -5.48 9.59
C GLU A 127 12.01 -6.37 8.47
N LEU A 128 12.56 -6.25 7.28
CA LEU A 128 12.17 -7.06 6.14
C LEU A 128 12.45 -8.55 6.36
N ARG A 129 13.65 -8.90 6.88
CA ARG A 129 13.98 -10.28 7.24
C ARG A 129 12.98 -10.86 8.25
N ARG A 130 12.54 -10.04 9.21
CA ARG A 130 11.53 -10.44 10.18
C ARG A 130 10.19 -10.74 9.50
N LEU A 131 9.70 -9.84 8.64
CA LEU A 131 8.45 -10.03 7.91
C LEU A 131 8.50 -11.26 6.99
N ALA A 132 9.61 -11.44 6.29
CA ALA A 132 9.82 -12.58 5.40
C ALA A 132 9.89 -13.91 6.19
N ALA A 133 10.57 -13.93 7.33
CA ALA A 133 10.66 -15.11 8.19
C ALA A 133 9.31 -15.50 8.80
N GLU A 134 8.47 -14.51 9.14
CA GLU A 134 7.10 -14.72 9.61
C GLU A 134 6.16 -15.14 8.48
N GLY A 135 6.54 -14.96 7.21
CA GLY A 135 5.70 -15.24 6.05
C GLY A 135 4.41 -14.41 6.03
N ARG A 136 4.48 -13.17 6.53
CA ARG A 136 3.29 -12.30 6.64
C ARG A 136 2.80 -11.88 5.27
N GLU A 137 1.56 -12.22 4.98
CA GLU A 137 0.87 -11.83 3.76
C GLU A 137 -0.19 -10.77 4.04
N GLY A 138 -0.49 -9.98 3.01
CA GLY A 138 -1.50 -8.93 3.06
C GLY A 138 -0.92 -7.53 3.19
N TRP A 139 -1.68 -6.66 3.82
CA TRP A 139 -1.35 -5.25 3.94
C TRP A 139 -0.27 -4.98 4.99
N GLU A 140 0.80 -4.34 4.58
CA GLU A 140 1.90 -3.95 5.46
C GLU A 140 2.26 -2.46 5.29
N ARG A 141 2.64 -1.85 6.40
CA ARG A 141 3.29 -0.55 6.44
C ARG A 141 4.74 -0.74 6.84
N LEU A 142 5.65 -0.25 6.03
CA LEU A 142 7.08 -0.40 6.30
C LEU A 142 7.88 0.74 5.70
N ARG A 143 9.07 0.94 6.23
CA ARG A 143 10.05 1.84 5.65
C ARG A 143 10.94 1.05 4.70
N LEU A 144 11.05 1.51 3.46
CA LEU A 144 11.81 0.82 2.43
C LEU A 144 12.45 1.83 1.47
N GLY A 145 13.77 1.76 1.34
CA GLY A 145 14.54 2.69 0.52
C GLY A 145 14.47 4.13 1.04
N GLY A 146 14.44 4.30 2.36
CA GLY A 146 14.36 5.61 3.02
C GLY A 146 13.00 6.29 2.95
N ALA A 147 11.96 5.64 2.41
CA ALA A 147 10.61 6.17 2.31
C ALA A 147 9.61 5.27 3.06
N ASP A 148 8.61 5.91 3.70
CA ASP A 148 7.48 5.20 4.27
C ASP A 148 6.56 4.73 3.15
N ARG A 149 6.23 3.44 3.15
CA ARG A 149 5.46 2.77 2.11
C ARG A 149 4.33 1.95 2.69
N VAL A 150 3.30 1.80 1.89
CA VAL A 150 2.22 0.85 2.07
C VAL A 150 2.35 -0.22 0.98
N ALA A 151 2.22 -1.46 1.34
CA ALA A 151 2.43 -2.56 0.41
C ALA A 151 1.48 -3.73 0.64
N GLN A 152 1.21 -4.47 -0.44
CA GLN A 152 0.67 -5.82 -0.37
C GLN A 152 1.85 -6.80 -0.41
N ALA A 153 1.94 -7.65 0.61
CA ALA A 153 2.97 -8.66 0.74
C ALA A 153 2.42 -10.04 0.44
N PHE A 154 3.21 -10.85 -0.23
CA PHE A 154 2.90 -12.26 -0.44
C PHE A 154 4.16 -13.09 -0.59
N VAL A 155 4.03 -14.40 -0.40
CA VAL A 155 5.10 -15.37 -0.56
C VAL A 155 4.95 -16.08 -1.90
N LEU A 156 6.06 -16.28 -2.61
CA LEU A 156 6.19 -17.18 -3.75
C LEU A 156 7.06 -18.36 -3.31
N PRO A 157 6.46 -19.44 -2.78
CA PRO A 157 7.22 -20.54 -2.17
C PRO A 157 8.14 -21.25 -3.17
N GLU A 158 7.72 -21.38 -4.41
CA GLU A 158 8.43 -22.05 -5.48
C GLU A 158 9.76 -21.36 -5.81
N PHE A 159 9.74 -20.02 -5.84
CA PHE A 159 10.93 -19.19 -6.02
C PHE A 159 11.70 -18.94 -4.71
N GLY A 160 11.09 -19.21 -3.56
CA GLY A 160 11.63 -18.86 -2.26
C GLY A 160 11.67 -17.36 -2.02
N TRP A 161 10.71 -16.61 -2.58
CA TRP A 161 10.67 -15.15 -2.52
C TRP A 161 9.56 -14.63 -1.60
N TYR A 162 9.88 -13.54 -0.93
CA TYR A 162 8.93 -12.67 -0.25
C TYR A 162 8.78 -11.39 -1.10
N VAL A 163 7.56 -11.11 -1.56
CA VAL A 163 7.28 -10.08 -2.55
C VAL A 163 6.45 -8.96 -1.94
N LEU A 164 6.83 -7.72 -2.23
CA LEU A 164 6.13 -6.51 -1.84
C LEU A 164 5.73 -5.73 -3.09
N VAL A 165 4.44 -5.42 -3.20
CA VAL A 165 3.90 -4.50 -4.21
C VAL A 165 3.39 -3.28 -3.47
N GLY A 166 4.06 -2.15 -3.60
CA GLY A 166 3.84 -1.00 -2.75
C GLY A 166 3.87 0.35 -3.44
N GLU A 167 3.40 1.33 -2.71
CA GLU A 167 3.37 2.73 -3.07
C GLU A 167 3.92 3.56 -1.89
N ARG A 168 4.42 4.74 -2.17
CA ARG A 168 4.79 5.70 -1.13
C ARG A 168 3.57 6.17 -0.36
N GLU A 169 3.68 6.21 0.97
CA GLU A 169 2.57 6.58 1.84
C GLU A 169 2.08 8.01 1.61
N ASP A 170 2.99 8.95 1.30
CA ASP A 170 2.64 10.34 1.01
C ASP A 170 1.84 10.53 -0.29
N ARG A 171 1.93 9.57 -1.21
CA ARG A 171 1.10 9.54 -2.43
C ARG A 171 -0.25 8.89 -2.21
N PHE A 172 -0.33 8.01 -1.25
CA PHE A 172 -1.53 7.25 -0.94
C PHE A 172 -2.62 8.09 -0.29
N TYR A 173 -2.24 9.15 0.44
CA TYR A 173 -3.14 10.03 1.20
C TYR A 173 -3.33 11.42 0.56
N ARG A 174 -2.90 11.62 -0.66
CA ARG A 174 -3.18 12.81 -1.47
C ARG A 174 -4.29 12.51 -2.45
#